data_b42add15cab5ab9d5206259c8c9753b7
#
_entry.id   b42add15cab5ab9d5206259c8c9753b7
#
_cell.length_a   1.000
_cell.length_b   1.000
_cell.length_c   1.000
_cell.angle_alpha   90.00
_cell.angle_beta   90.00
_cell.angle_gamma   90.00
#
_symmetry.space_group_name_H-M   'P 1'
#
loop_
_entity.id
_entity.type
_entity.pdbx_description
1 polymer ?
#
loop_
_entity_poly.entity_id
_entity_poly.type
_entity_poly.pdbx_seq_one_letter_code
_entity_poly.pdbx_strand_id
1 'polypeptide(L)'
;MSSDKTPHPFEAMRGVRLYPLAERESLVTTKDFCQVPPPLPGFSEFVDALPDIYAGTHFKQLVARIVAARQAGKPVVMAMGAHVLKVGLAPLVIDLMEKGVVTHVALNSAGAIHDYEIATVGRTSEKVDTQLPAGLFGFADETGRAIARAAQRGAHPGPGETVGFGRALGRCLIDDQAPNLHLSVPAAAVRLGLGVTCHVSIGADIVHMHPACDGADLGAAALADFQHVCEVVSRLDGGVWINVGCAVILPEIFLKAVSVALNLGHTLDHMTTANLDMIRQYRAETNVVRRPPGLGITLVGQHELLLPLLRMAVLSKLASQ
;
A
#
# COMPACT_ATOMS: atom_id res chain seq x y z
N MET A 1 -42.25 -7.98 32.46
CA MET A 1 -40.87 -7.63 32.23
C MET A 1 -40.59 -7.74 30.74
N SER A 2 -40.79 -6.66 30.00
CA SER A 2 -40.48 -6.59 28.56
C SER A 2 -38.96 -6.42 28.46
N SER A 3 -38.26 -7.41 27.90
CA SER A 3 -36.86 -7.27 27.54
C SER A 3 -36.76 -6.36 26.33
N ASP A 4 -36.53 -5.09 26.58
CA ASP A 4 -36.19 -4.11 25.57
C ASP A 4 -34.82 -4.53 25.02
N LYS A 5 -34.79 -5.45 24.04
CA LYS A 5 -33.59 -5.79 23.28
C LYS A 5 -33.40 -4.67 22.28
N THR A 6 -32.64 -3.65 22.66
CA THR A 6 -32.06 -2.72 21.67
C THR A 6 -31.38 -3.58 20.59
N PRO A 7 -31.84 -3.54 19.33
CA PRO A 7 -31.25 -4.37 18.30
C PRO A 7 -29.75 -4.06 18.21
N HIS A 8 -28.93 -5.09 18.16
CA HIS A 8 -27.49 -4.92 18.00
C HIS A 8 -27.24 -4.06 16.75
N PRO A 9 -26.42 -3.00 16.81
CA PRO A 9 -26.26 -2.05 15.69
C PRO A 9 -25.94 -2.71 14.35
N PHE A 10 -25.39 -3.93 14.35
CA PHE A 10 -25.12 -4.71 13.14
C PHE A 10 -26.36 -5.38 12.52
N GLU A 11 -27.49 -5.47 13.20
CA GLU A 11 -28.70 -6.08 12.61
C GLU A 11 -29.28 -5.21 11.48
N ALA A 12 -29.12 -3.89 11.55
CA ALA A 12 -29.55 -2.99 10.50
C ALA A 12 -28.82 -3.22 9.16
N MET A 13 -27.57 -3.71 9.21
CA MET A 13 -26.76 -3.94 8.00
C MET A 13 -27.05 -5.28 7.32
N ARG A 14 -27.78 -6.21 7.99
CA ARG A 14 -28.16 -7.50 7.38
C ARG A 14 -29.13 -7.36 6.20
N GLY A 15 -29.80 -6.23 6.08
CA GLY A 15 -30.76 -5.93 5.01
C GLY A 15 -30.17 -5.23 3.80
N VAL A 16 -28.84 -4.98 3.74
CA VAL A 16 -28.20 -4.34 2.59
C VAL A 16 -28.26 -5.24 1.37
N ARG A 17 -28.50 -4.64 0.20
CA ARG A 17 -28.52 -5.38 -1.07
C ARG A 17 -27.09 -5.46 -1.62
N LEU A 18 -26.63 -6.69 -1.79
CA LEU A 18 -25.35 -7.00 -2.41
C LEU A 18 -25.56 -7.34 -3.89
N TYR A 19 -24.53 -7.18 -4.70
CA TYR A 19 -24.52 -7.56 -6.10
C TYR A 19 -23.15 -8.17 -6.50
N PRO A 20 -23.09 -9.04 -7.53
CA PRO A 20 -21.86 -9.65 -7.98
C PRO A 20 -20.85 -8.63 -8.50
N LEU A 21 -19.58 -8.75 -8.11
CA LEU A 21 -18.50 -7.87 -8.59
C LEU A 21 -18.36 -7.89 -10.11
N ALA A 22 -18.63 -9.04 -10.74
CA ALA A 22 -18.57 -9.20 -12.20
C ALA A 22 -19.59 -8.31 -12.96
N GLU A 23 -20.69 -7.93 -12.32
CA GLU A 23 -21.73 -7.07 -12.92
C GLU A 23 -21.41 -5.58 -12.75
N ARG A 24 -20.44 -5.24 -11.91
CA ARG A 24 -20.09 -3.85 -11.63
C ARG A 24 -19.43 -3.18 -12.84
N GLU A 25 -19.92 -2.00 -13.19
CA GLU A 25 -19.23 -1.14 -14.14
C GLU A 25 -17.96 -0.56 -13.48
N SER A 26 -16.80 -0.83 -14.07
CA SER A 26 -15.50 -0.43 -13.53
C SER A 26 -14.78 0.51 -14.49
N LEU A 27 -14.08 1.51 -13.92
CA LEU A 27 -13.39 2.55 -14.69
C LEU A 27 -11.99 2.14 -15.14
N VAL A 28 -11.39 1.13 -14.51
CA VAL A 28 -10.01 0.67 -14.78
C VAL A 28 -10.00 -0.82 -15.03
N THR A 29 -9.25 -1.24 -16.04
CA THR A 29 -9.04 -2.63 -16.43
C THR A 29 -7.55 -2.95 -16.51
N THR A 30 -7.18 -4.21 -16.56
CA THR A 30 -5.79 -4.65 -16.72
C THR A 30 -5.14 -4.18 -18.04
N LYS A 31 -5.94 -3.75 -19.03
CA LYS A 31 -5.44 -3.18 -20.28
C LYS A 31 -4.80 -1.80 -20.10
N ASP A 32 -5.17 -1.10 -19.03
CA ASP A 32 -4.67 0.24 -18.71
C ASP A 32 -3.34 0.19 -17.93
N PHE A 33 -2.84 -1.03 -17.61
CA PHE A 33 -1.66 -1.20 -16.77
C PHE A 33 -0.37 -0.91 -17.53
N CYS A 34 0.58 -0.34 -16.79
CA CYS A 34 1.91 -0.04 -17.32
C CYS A 34 2.67 -1.30 -17.74
N GLN A 35 3.54 -1.14 -18.73
CA GLN A 35 4.54 -2.14 -19.06
C GLN A 35 5.76 -2.03 -18.16
N VAL A 36 6.51 -3.12 -18.03
CA VAL A 36 7.75 -3.17 -17.24
C VAL A 36 8.93 -3.32 -18.20
N PRO A 37 9.45 -2.20 -18.76
CA PRO A 37 10.58 -2.27 -19.67
C PRO A 37 11.88 -2.59 -18.90
N PRO A 38 12.89 -3.21 -19.56
CA PRO A 38 14.21 -3.35 -18.97
C PRO A 38 14.84 -1.96 -18.72
N PRO A 39 15.89 -1.87 -17.88
CA PRO A 39 16.66 -0.65 -17.72
C PRO A 39 17.21 -0.16 -19.06
N LEU A 40 17.08 1.14 -19.33
CA LEU A 40 17.54 1.73 -20.60
C LEU A 40 19.01 2.16 -20.47
N PRO A 41 19.88 1.79 -21.44
CA PRO A 41 21.23 2.33 -21.51
C PRO A 41 21.21 3.87 -21.55
N GLY A 42 22.14 4.51 -20.86
CA GLY A 42 22.22 5.98 -20.81
C GLY A 42 21.21 6.66 -19.87
N PHE A 43 20.33 5.93 -19.22
CA PHE A 43 19.33 6.54 -18.32
C PHE A 43 19.97 7.03 -17.00
N SER A 44 21.04 6.38 -16.53
CA SER A 44 21.80 6.86 -15.38
C SER A 44 22.39 8.23 -15.66
N GLU A 45 22.99 8.40 -16.84
CA GLU A 45 23.58 9.67 -17.31
C GLU A 45 22.52 10.76 -17.49
N PHE A 46 21.34 10.39 -17.99
CA PHE A 46 20.20 11.31 -18.05
C PHE A 46 19.82 11.84 -16.66
N VAL A 47 19.73 10.94 -15.66
CA VAL A 47 19.42 11.32 -14.28
C VAL A 47 20.52 12.22 -13.71
N ASP A 48 21.81 11.90 -13.95
CA ASP A 48 22.93 12.69 -13.46
C ASP A 48 22.97 14.08 -14.11
N ALA A 49 22.47 14.21 -15.35
CA ALA A 49 22.36 15.49 -16.07
C ALA A 49 21.18 16.38 -15.65
N LEU A 50 20.24 15.88 -14.83
CA LEU A 50 19.17 16.71 -14.29
C LEU A 50 19.75 17.91 -13.50
N PRO A 51 19.05 19.07 -13.44
CA PRO A 51 19.51 20.23 -12.69
C PRO A 51 19.78 19.93 -11.23
N ASP A 52 20.88 20.46 -10.66
CA ASP A 52 21.23 20.36 -9.24
C ASP A 52 20.49 21.39 -8.39
N ILE A 53 19.19 21.52 -8.62
CA ILE A 53 18.32 22.47 -7.94
C ILE A 53 16.92 21.85 -7.73
N TYR A 54 16.27 22.19 -6.63
CA TYR A 54 14.88 21.81 -6.31
C TYR A 54 14.60 20.31 -6.53
N ALA A 55 13.58 19.98 -7.35
CA ALA A 55 13.15 18.60 -7.59
C ALA A 55 14.23 17.73 -8.27
N GLY A 56 15.11 18.32 -9.08
CA GLY A 56 16.25 17.60 -9.68
C GLY A 56 17.21 17.07 -8.62
N THR A 57 17.61 17.93 -7.67
CA THR A 57 18.44 17.54 -6.52
C THR A 57 17.72 16.48 -5.67
N HIS A 58 16.45 16.71 -5.34
CA HIS A 58 15.67 15.79 -4.52
C HIS A 58 15.51 14.41 -5.18
N PHE A 59 15.26 14.37 -6.48
CA PHE A 59 15.14 13.14 -7.23
C PHE A 59 16.46 12.34 -7.24
N LYS A 60 17.58 13.01 -7.56
CA LYS A 60 18.91 12.38 -7.52
C LYS A 60 19.25 11.85 -6.13
N GLN A 61 18.97 12.64 -5.08
CA GLN A 61 19.19 12.21 -3.69
C GLN A 61 18.34 10.98 -3.35
N LEU A 62 17.05 10.96 -3.71
CA LEU A 62 16.19 9.80 -3.44
C LEU A 62 16.70 8.54 -4.14
N VAL A 63 17.06 8.64 -5.42
CA VAL A 63 17.64 7.52 -6.18
C VAL A 63 18.91 7.01 -5.48
N ALA A 64 19.84 7.89 -5.13
CA ALA A 64 21.08 7.51 -4.46
C ALA A 64 20.83 6.84 -3.10
N ARG A 65 19.89 7.35 -2.30
CA ARG A 65 19.52 6.76 -1.00
C ARG A 65 18.88 5.39 -1.13
N ILE A 66 18.01 5.17 -2.11
CA ILE A 66 17.41 3.85 -2.37
C ILE A 66 18.51 2.85 -2.78
N VAL A 67 19.40 3.25 -3.69
CA VAL A 67 20.52 2.40 -4.14
C VAL A 67 21.42 2.04 -2.97
N ALA A 68 21.82 3.01 -2.15
CA ALA A 68 22.66 2.78 -0.98
C ALA A 68 21.98 1.87 0.07
N ALA A 69 20.70 2.09 0.35
CA ALA A 69 19.93 1.25 1.27
C ALA A 69 19.88 -0.21 0.77
N ARG A 70 19.56 -0.41 -0.51
CA ARG A 70 19.53 -1.74 -1.14
C ARG A 70 20.89 -2.45 -1.04
N GLN A 71 21.99 -1.75 -1.30
CA GLN A 71 23.36 -2.31 -1.23
C GLN A 71 23.77 -2.66 0.20
N ALA A 72 23.34 -1.85 1.16
CA ALA A 72 23.59 -2.07 2.59
C ALA A 72 22.62 -3.08 3.24
N GLY A 73 21.70 -3.68 2.49
CA GLY A 73 20.67 -4.58 3.03
C GLY A 73 19.71 -3.90 4.01
N LYS A 74 19.55 -2.59 3.90
CA LYS A 74 18.63 -1.80 4.74
C LYS A 74 17.22 -1.79 4.15
N PRO A 75 16.17 -1.63 4.99
CA PRO A 75 14.81 -1.61 4.50
C PRO A 75 14.55 -0.46 3.52
N VAL A 76 13.85 -0.76 2.44
CA VAL A 76 13.19 0.22 1.57
C VAL A 76 11.70 -0.09 1.62
N VAL A 77 10.94 0.80 2.24
CA VAL A 77 9.49 0.66 2.44
C VAL A 77 8.75 1.52 1.44
N MET A 78 7.81 0.94 0.72
CA MET A 78 6.87 1.67 -0.13
C MET A 78 5.50 1.68 0.53
N ALA A 79 5.11 2.84 1.07
CA ALA A 79 3.84 3.07 1.73
C ALA A 79 2.88 3.76 0.75
N MET A 80 1.89 3.01 0.24
CA MET A 80 1.09 3.43 -0.91
C MET A 80 -0.37 3.68 -0.57
N GLY A 81 -0.89 4.82 -1.01
CA GLY A 81 -2.33 5.01 -1.17
C GLY A 81 -2.88 4.19 -2.35
N ALA A 82 -4.19 4.04 -2.36
CA ALA A 82 -4.92 3.23 -3.34
C ALA A 82 -4.70 3.68 -4.80
N HIS A 83 -4.43 4.96 -5.02
CA HIS A 83 -4.29 5.53 -6.36
C HIS A 83 -3.17 4.85 -7.17
N VAL A 84 -2.07 4.44 -6.54
CA VAL A 84 -0.95 3.73 -7.19
C VAL A 84 -1.43 2.45 -7.88
N LEU A 85 -2.27 1.67 -7.21
CA LEU A 85 -2.83 0.43 -7.77
C LEU A 85 -3.92 0.74 -8.79
N LYS A 86 -4.78 1.71 -8.47
CA LYS A 86 -5.87 2.14 -9.36
C LYS A 86 -5.39 2.61 -10.74
N VAL A 87 -4.24 3.27 -10.83
CA VAL A 87 -3.68 3.74 -12.11
C VAL A 87 -2.71 2.73 -12.76
N GLY A 88 -2.76 1.46 -12.36
CA GLY A 88 -2.07 0.37 -13.03
C GLY A 88 -0.57 0.27 -12.77
N LEU A 89 -0.05 0.79 -11.66
CA LEU A 89 1.38 0.78 -11.35
C LEU A 89 1.84 -0.43 -10.53
N ALA A 90 0.93 -1.35 -10.19
CA ALA A 90 1.28 -2.58 -9.47
C ALA A 90 2.45 -3.36 -10.12
N PRO A 91 2.53 -3.54 -11.45
CA PRO A 91 3.66 -4.23 -12.09
C PRO A 91 5.03 -3.63 -11.77
N LEU A 92 5.13 -2.28 -11.66
CA LEU A 92 6.39 -1.61 -11.33
C LEU A 92 6.80 -1.83 -9.87
N VAL A 93 5.82 -1.84 -8.96
CA VAL A 93 6.06 -2.13 -7.55
C VAL A 93 6.52 -3.57 -7.39
N ILE A 94 5.87 -4.52 -8.05
CA ILE A 94 6.22 -5.94 -8.03
C ILE A 94 7.64 -6.15 -8.60
N ASP A 95 7.97 -5.51 -9.72
CA ASP A 95 9.33 -5.60 -10.28
C ASP A 95 10.40 -5.05 -9.32
N LEU A 96 10.15 -3.93 -8.63
CA LEU A 96 11.06 -3.42 -7.59
C LEU A 96 11.21 -4.38 -6.41
N MET A 97 10.15 -5.11 -6.05
CA MET A 97 10.21 -6.17 -5.04
C MET A 97 11.04 -7.37 -5.53
N GLU A 98 10.81 -7.85 -6.76
CA GLU A 98 11.54 -8.96 -7.39
C GLU A 98 13.02 -8.65 -7.58
N LYS A 99 13.37 -7.38 -7.83
CA LYS A 99 14.77 -6.91 -7.92
C LYS A 99 15.42 -6.66 -6.54
N GLY A 100 14.68 -6.93 -5.45
CA GLY A 100 15.17 -6.74 -4.08
C GLY A 100 15.42 -5.28 -3.72
N VAL A 101 14.77 -4.34 -4.42
CA VAL A 101 14.83 -2.91 -4.09
C VAL A 101 13.82 -2.59 -2.99
N VAL A 102 12.56 -2.94 -3.16
CA VAL A 102 11.51 -2.77 -2.15
C VAL A 102 11.45 -4.02 -1.29
N THR A 103 11.56 -3.84 0.03
CA THR A 103 11.60 -4.93 1.01
C THR A 103 10.32 -5.03 1.84
N HIS A 104 9.52 -3.99 1.87
CA HIS A 104 8.24 -3.95 2.57
C HIS A 104 7.26 -3.03 1.85
N VAL A 105 6.00 -3.43 1.79
CA VAL A 105 4.90 -2.62 1.26
C VAL A 105 3.87 -2.39 2.35
N ALA A 106 3.48 -1.12 2.56
CA ALA A 106 2.36 -0.76 3.42
C ALA A 106 1.23 -0.18 2.56
N LEU A 107 0.04 -0.73 2.68
CA LEU A 107 -1.16 -0.28 1.95
C LEU A 107 -2.16 0.35 2.91
N ASN A 108 -2.95 1.30 2.43
CA ASN A 108 -4.23 1.58 3.06
C ASN A 108 -5.26 0.53 2.61
N SER A 109 -6.37 0.39 3.31
CA SER A 109 -7.40 -0.61 3.00
C SER A 109 -8.05 -0.43 1.63
N ALA A 110 -8.20 0.81 1.15
CA ALA A 110 -8.67 1.05 -0.23
C ALA A 110 -7.68 0.47 -1.27
N GLY A 111 -6.37 0.48 -1.00
CA GLY A 111 -5.37 -0.21 -1.82
C GLY A 111 -5.58 -1.73 -1.84
N ALA A 112 -5.86 -2.33 -0.69
CA ALA A 112 -6.18 -3.76 -0.59
C ALA A 112 -7.44 -4.12 -1.40
N ILE A 113 -8.46 -3.26 -1.40
CA ILE A 113 -9.69 -3.44 -2.20
C ILE A 113 -9.37 -3.44 -3.70
N HIS A 114 -8.66 -2.42 -4.19
CA HIS A 114 -8.29 -2.34 -5.61
C HIS A 114 -7.40 -3.52 -6.04
N ASP A 115 -6.44 -3.93 -5.19
CA ASP A 115 -5.58 -5.08 -5.47
C ASP A 115 -6.40 -6.36 -5.62
N TYR A 116 -7.32 -6.63 -4.68
CA TYR A 116 -8.21 -7.78 -4.73
C TYR A 116 -9.04 -7.81 -6.02
N GLU A 117 -9.69 -6.69 -6.36
CA GLU A 117 -10.55 -6.59 -7.53
C GLU A 117 -9.77 -6.78 -8.85
N ILE A 118 -8.58 -6.21 -8.94
CA ILE A 118 -7.68 -6.41 -10.09
C ILE A 118 -7.25 -7.87 -10.18
N ALA A 119 -6.84 -8.47 -9.07
CA ALA A 119 -6.38 -9.85 -9.03
C ALA A 119 -7.49 -10.85 -9.44
N THR A 120 -8.74 -10.57 -9.08
CA THR A 120 -9.87 -11.48 -9.31
C THR A 120 -10.61 -11.26 -10.63
N VAL A 121 -11.01 -10.02 -10.91
CA VAL A 121 -11.83 -9.70 -12.10
C VAL A 121 -11.12 -8.83 -13.13
N GLY A 122 -9.86 -8.44 -12.91
CA GLY A 122 -9.04 -7.67 -13.83
C GLY A 122 -9.51 -6.23 -14.05
N ARG A 123 -10.34 -5.71 -13.17
CA ARG A 123 -10.89 -4.34 -13.24
C ARG A 123 -11.24 -3.84 -11.86
N THR A 124 -11.23 -2.52 -11.68
CA THR A 124 -11.53 -1.86 -10.41
C THR A 124 -12.06 -0.45 -10.62
N SER A 125 -12.34 0.24 -9.51
CA SER A 125 -12.81 1.62 -9.47
C SER A 125 -14.25 1.79 -9.97
N GLU A 126 -15.18 1.85 -9.02
CA GLU A 126 -16.60 2.08 -9.30
C GLU A 126 -16.88 3.45 -9.93
N LYS A 127 -17.94 3.54 -10.71
CA LYS A 127 -18.55 4.80 -11.13
C LYS A 127 -19.44 5.33 -10.01
N VAL A 128 -18.85 6.05 -9.06
CA VAL A 128 -19.52 6.54 -7.86
C VAL A 128 -20.76 7.37 -8.19
N ASP A 129 -20.67 8.25 -9.20
CA ASP A 129 -21.77 9.15 -9.60
C ASP A 129 -23.04 8.42 -10.00
N THR A 130 -22.94 7.19 -10.50
CA THR A 130 -24.08 6.35 -10.88
C THR A 130 -24.48 5.36 -9.80
N GLN A 131 -23.50 4.80 -9.09
CA GLN A 131 -23.73 3.76 -8.08
C GLN A 131 -24.29 4.33 -6.75
N LEU A 132 -23.83 5.49 -6.33
CA LEU A 132 -24.24 6.10 -5.06
C LEU A 132 -25.74 6.45 -5.05
N PRO A 133 -26.32 7.14 -6.05
CA PRO A 133 -27.75 7.40 -6.08
C PRO A 133 -28.62 6.14 -6.16
N ALA A 134 -28.10 5.05 -6.72
CA ALA A 134 -28.76 3.75 -6.78
C ALA A 134 -28.67 2.95 -5.47
N GLY A 135 -27.90 3.41 -4.48
CA GLY A 135 -27.63 2.71 -3.23
C GLY A 135 -26.80 1.44 -3.41
N LEU A 136 -25.94 1.40 -4.44
CA LEU A 136 -25.11 0.24 -4.79
C LEU A 136 -23.61 0.49 -4.54
N PHE A 137 -23.20 1.74 -4.32
CA PHE A 137 -21.80 2.09 -4.10
C PHE A 137 -21.19 1.32 -2.92
N GLY A 138 -20.17 0.54 -3.19
CA GLY A 138 -19.41 -0.23 -2.19
C GLY A 138 -20.04 -1.57 -1.79
N PHE A 139 -21.10 -2.01 -2.46
CA PHE A 139 -21.82 -3.25 -2.12
C PHE A 139 -21.53 -4.43 -3.05
N ALA A 140 -20.36 -4.46 -3.68
CA ALA A 140 -19.88 -5.66 -4.38
C ALA A 140 -19.63 -6.78 -3.37
N ASP A 141 -20.39 -7.88 -3.50
CA ASP A 141 -20.46 -8.95 -2.50
C ASP A 141 -19.09 -9.64 -2.32
N GLU A 142 -18.45 -10.03 -3.40
CA GLU A 142 -17.18 -10.76 -3.37
C GLU A 142 -16.05 -9.93 -2.75
N THR A 143 -16.00 -8.63 -3.04
CA THR A 143 -15.02 -7.71 -2.45
C THR A 143 -15.17 -7.64 -0.94
N GLY A 144 -16.38 -7.42 -0.44
CA GLY A 144 -16.63 -7.33 1.00
C GLY A 144 -16.33 -8.64 1.73
N ARG A 145 -16.77 -9.79 1.18
CA ARG A 145 -16.50 -11.12 1.76
C ARG A 145 -15.01 -11.44 1.80
N ALA A 146 -14.28 -11.15 0.73
CA ALA A 146 -12.87 -11.47 0.64
C ALA A 146 -12.05 -10.66 1.63
N ILE A 147 -12.33 -9.36 1.76
CA ILE A 147 -11.66 -8.49 2.73
C ILE A 147 -11.99 -8.93 4.16
N ALA A 148 -13.24 -9.27 4.47
CA ALA A 148 -13.63 -9.81 5.77
C ALA A 148 -12.90 -11.15 6.08
N ARG A 149 -12.84 -12.08 5.10
CA ARG A 149 -12.10 -13.34 5.24
C ARG A 149 -10.60 -13.11 5.46
N ALA A 150 -10.00 -12.15 4.75
CA ALA A 150 -8.59 -11.82 4.94
C ALA A 150 -8.33 -11.23 6.33
N ALA A 151 -9.23 -10.36 6.84
CA ALA A 151 -9.15 -9.85 8.20
C ALA A 151 -9.27 -10.97 9.24
N GLN A 152 -10.24 -11.87 9.10
CA GLN A 152 -10.42 -13.04 9.97
C GLN A 152 -9.17 -13.92 9.98
N ARG A 153 -8.62 -14.27 8.80
CA ARG A 153 -7.39 -15.06 8.71
C ARG A 153 -6.19 -14.35 9.33
N GLY A 154 -6.10 -13.03 9.14
CA GLY A 154 -5.04 -12.22 9.73
C GLY A 154 -5.13 -12.08 11.25
N ALA A 155 -6.35 -12.12 11.80
CA ALA A 155 -6.61 -12.13 13.25
C ALA A 155 -6.38 -13.51 13.87
N HIS A 156 -6.70 -14.59 13.14
CA HIS A 156 -6.65 -15.99 13.60
C HIS A 156 -5.82 -16.86 12.63
N PRO A 157 -4.49 -16.64 12.57
CA PRO A 157 -3.65 -17.35 11.62
C PRO A 157 -3.60 -18.85 11.91
N GLY A 158 -3.53 -19.65 10.85
CA GLY A 158 -3.30 -21.07 10.95
C GLY A 158 -1.87 -21.44 11.39
N PRO A 159 -1.57 -22.72 11.62
CA PRO A 159 -0.23 -23.18 11.98
C PRO A 159 0.81 -22.73 10.94
N GLY A 160 1.88 -22.05 11.40
CA GLY A 160 2.96 -21.55 10.55
C GLY A 160 2.62 -20.26 9.80
N GLU A 161 1.48 -19.66 10.03
CA GLU A 161 1.12 -18.32 9.52
C GLU A 161 1.42 -17.25 10.57
N THR A 162 1.68 -16.03 10.10
CA THR A 162 1.83 -14.85 10.95
C THR A 162 0.54 -14.05 10.95
N VAL A 163 0.21 -13.44 12.09
CA VAL A 163 -0.88 -12.46 12.19
C VAL A 163 -0.64 -11.28 11.23
N GLY A 164 -1.71 -10.66 10.78
CA GLY A 164 -1.65 -9.45 9.95
C GLY A 164 -2.54 -9.52 8.72
N PHE A 165 -3.18 -8.40 8.42
CA PHE A 165 -4.18 -8.30 7.35
C PHE A 165 -3.56 -8.36 5.95
N GLY A 166 -2.49 -7.57 5.70
CA GLY A 166 -1.88 -7.50 4.36
C GLY A 166 -1.35 -8.84 3.89
N ARG A 167 -0.68 -9.59 4.78
CA ARG A 167 -0.17 -10.92 4.47
C ARG A 167 -1.28 -11.95 4.27
N ALA A 168 -2.34 -11.89 5.09
CA ALA A 168 -3.50 -12.75 4.96
C ALA A 168 -4.23 -12.55 3.64
N LEU A 169 -4.39 -11.31 3.17
CA LEU A 169 -4.96 -11.00 1.86
C LEU A 169 -4.16 -11.66 0.73
N GLY A 170 -2.83 -11.51 0.74
CA GLY A 170 -1.96 -12.15 -0.25
C GLY A 170 -2.10 -13.67 -0.25
N ARG A 171 -2.20 -14.29 0.93
CA ARG A 171 -2.43 -15.73 1.09
C ARG A 171 -3.79 -16.16 0.54
N CYS A 172 -4.86 -15.42 0.86
CA CYS A 172 -6.19 -15.73 0.33
C CYS A 172 -6.20 -15.72 -1.20
N LEU A 173 -5.59 -14.71 -1.83
CA LEU A 173 -5.51 -14.61 -3.29
C LEU A 173 -4.73 -15.76 -3.93
N ILE A 174 -3.64 -16.21 -3.29
CA ILE A 174 -2.84 -17.35 -3.74
C ILE A 174 -3.66 -18.65 -3.64
N ASP A 175 -4.30 -18.90 -2.50
CA ASP A 175 -5.08 -20.10 -2.25
C ASP A 175 -6.30 -20.20 -3.18
N ASP A 176 -6.92 -19.05 -3.49
CA ASP A 176 -8.04 -18.94 -4.43
C ASP A 176 -7.60 -19.00 -5.90
N GLN A 177 -6.31 -19.06 -6.19
CA GLN A 177 -5.75 -19.08 -7.53
C GLN A 177 -6.29 -17.92 -8.40
N ALA A 178 -6.29 -16.69 -7.86
CA ALA A 178 -6.85 -15.53 -8.52
C ALA A 178 -6.30 -15.38 -9.95
N PRO A 179 -7.15 -15.14 -10.97
CA PRO A 179 -6.76 -15.18 -12.40
C PRO A 179 -5.62 -14.20 -12.76
N ASN A 180 -5.57 -13.04 -12.11
CA ASN A 180 -4.54 -12.03 -12.36
C ASN A 180 -3.58 -11.91 -11.16
N LEU A 181 -3.24 -13.02 -10.51
CA LEU A 181 -2.39 -13.06 -9.32
C LEU A 181 -1.03 -12.36 -9.53
N HIS A 182 -0.53 -12.34 -10.75
CA HIS A 182 0.71 -11.67 -11.13
C HIS A 182 0.66 -10.13 -11.01
N LEU A 183 -0.53 -9.56 -10.87
CA LEU A 183 -0.77 -8.12 -10.68
C LEU A 183 -1.02 -7.76 -9.20
N SER A 184 -1.08 -8.75 -8.29
CA SER A 184 -1.32 -8.50 -6.86
C SER A 184 -0.01 -8.24 -6.12
N VAL A 185 0.09 -7.07 -5.51
CA VAL A 185 1.24 -6.68 -4.66
C VAL A 185 1.29 -7.51 -3.37
N PRO A 186 0.21 -7.72 -2.60
CA PRO A 186 0.21 -8.62 -1.44
C PRO A 186 0.60 -10.06 -1.79
N ALA A 187 0.07 -10.61 -2.89
CA ALA A 187 0.42 -11.96 -3.32
C ALA A 187 1.90 -12.06 -3.74
N ALA A 188 2.42 -11.07 -4.44
CA ALA A 188 3.85 -10.99 -4.78
C ALA A 188 4.72 -10.91 -3.52
N ALA A 189 4.36 -10.08 -2.54
CA ALA A 189 5.09 -9.99 -1.27
C ALA A 189 5.15 -11.34 -0.54
N VAL A 190 4.01 -12.06 -0.48
CA VAL A 190 3.95 -13.39 0.12
C VAL A 190 4.88 -14.39 -0.60
N ARG A 191 4.83 -14.43 -1.94
CA ARG A 191 5.69 -15.33 -2.75
C ARG A 191 7.18 -15.05 -2.57
N LEU A 192 7.53 -13.77 -2.45
CA LEU A 192 8.91 -13.31 -2.28
C LEU A 192 9.41 -13.35 -0.82
N GLY A 193 8.54 -13.69 0.14
CA GLY A 193 8.89 -13.67 1.56
C GLY A 193 9.09 -12.26 2.12
N LEU A 194 8.57 -11.23 1.46
CA LEU A 194 8.69 -9.84 1.85
C LEU A 194 7.56 -9.41 2.81
N GLY A 195 7.78 -8.29 3.51
CA GLY A 195 6.76 -7.70 4.37
C GLY A 195 5.65 -7.03 3.56
N VAL A 196 4.40 -7.26 3.97
CA VAL A 196 3.23 -6.53 3.46
C VAL A 196 2.22 -6.32 4.57
N THR A 197 1.79 -5.07 4.73
CA THR A 197 0.84 -4.65 5.76
C THR A 197 -0.30 -3.85 5.13
N CYS A 198 -1.48 -3.89 5.76
CA CYS A 198 -2.64 -3.13 5.33
C CYS A 198 -3.26 -2.41 6.52
N HIS A 199 -3.43 -1.10 6.40
CA HIS A 199 -3.84 -0.21 7.47
C HIS A 199 -5.23 0.34 7.21
N VAL A 200 -6.15 0.04 8.11
CA VAL A 200 -7.56 0.39 8.00
C VAL A 200 -7.89 1.68 8.75
N SER A 201 -8.92 2.37 8.26
CA SER A 201 -9.60 3.44 8.99
C SER A 201 -11.08 3.07 9.09
N ILE A 202 -11.47 2.51 10.24
CA ILE A 202 -12.83 1.97 10.43
C ILE A 202 -13.87 3.05 10.17
N GLY A 203 -14.87 2.73 9.33
CA GLY A 203 -15.92 3.64 8.88
C GLY A 203 -15.58 4.45 7.63
N ALA A 204 -14.31 4.47 7.17
CA ALA A 204 -13.91 5.20 5.97
C ALA A 204 -13.93 4.34 4.69
N ASP A 205 -13.82 3.02 4.82
CA ASP A 205 -13.74 2.12 3.67
C ASP A 205 -15.08 1.44 3.37
N ILE A 206 -15.35 1.22 2.09
CA ILE A 206 -16.61 0.64 1.61
C ILE A 206 -16.90 -0.76 2.18
N VAL A 207 -15.86 -1.56 2.43
CA VAL A 207 -15.99 -2.93 2.95
C VAL A 207 -16.52 -3.00 4.39
N HIS A 208 -16.46 -1.90 5.14
CA HIS A 208 -17.04 -1.83 6.49
C HIS A 208 -18.58 -1.84 6.48
N MET A 209 -19.19 -1.55 5.34
CA MET A 209 -20.66 -1.61 5.16
C MET A 209 -21.17 -3.03 4.87
N HIS A 210 -20.24 -3.97 4.57
CA HIS A 210 -20.61 -5.33 4.22
C HIS A 210 -20.97 -6.14 5.45
N PRO A 211 -22.06 -6.96 5.42
CA PRO A 211 -22.51 -7.74 6.57
C PRO A 211 -21.48 -8.78 7.12
N ALA A 212 -20.54 -9.21 6.29
CA ALA A 212 -19.48 -10.12 6.71
C ALA A 212 -18.35 -9.42 7.49
N CYS A 213 -18.32 -8.08 7.54
CA CYS A 213 -17.29 -7.36 8.26
C CYS A 213 -17.42 -7.60 9.78
N ASP A 214 -16.36 -8.11 10.39
CA ASP A 214 -16.23 -8.24 11.84
C ASP A 214 -15.21 -7.25 12.37
N GLY A 215 -15.64 -6.38 13.30
CA GLY A 215 -14.78 -5.32 13.85
C GLY A 215 -13.67 -5.85 14.76
N ALA A 216 -13.87 -7.01 15.41
CA ALA A 216 -12.86 -7.62 16.26
C ALA A 216 -11.72 -8.21 15.41
N ASP A 217 -12.06 -8.95 14.35
CA ASP A 217 -11.10 -9.52 13.40
C ASP A 217 -10.33 -8.41 12.69
N LEU A 218 -11.04 -7.39 12.20
CA LEU A 218 -10.45 -6.25 11.52
C LEU A 218 -9.49 -5.49 12.42
N GLY A 219 -9.89 -5.24 13.68
CA GLY A 219 -9.07 -4.57 14.68
C GLY A 219 -7.82 -5.36 15.04
N ALA A 220 -7.94 -6.67 15.28
CA ALA A 220 -6.83 -7.54 15.62
C ALA A 220 -5.81 -7.64 14.48
N ALA A 221 -6.27 -7.88 13.24
CA ALA A 221 -5.41 -7.98 12.07
C ALA A 221 -4.71 -6.65 11.74
N ALA A 222 -5.43 -5.52 11.82
CA ALA A 222 -4.85 -4.20 11.56
C ALA A 222 -3.85 -3.77 12.64
N LEU A 223 -4.08 -4.10 13.91
CA LEU A 223 -3.13 -3.81 14.98
C LEU A 223 -1.85 -4.63 14.82
N ALA A 224 -1.96 -5.90 14.41
CA ALA A 224 -0.79 -6.73 14.10
C ALA A 224 0.04 -6.12 12.95
N ASP A 225 -0.61 -5.63 11.88
CA ASP A 225 0.07 -4.95 10.79
C ASP A 225 0.77 -3.66 11.25
N PHE A 226 0.16 -2.91 12.17
CA PHE A 226 0.83 -1.75 12.77
C PHE A 226 2.09 -2.16 13.56
N GLN A 227 2.04 -3.25 14.32
CA GLN A 227 3.21 -3.78 15.04
C GLN A 227 4.32 -4.21 14.07
N HIS A 228 3.97 -4.84 12.94
CA HIS A 228 4.94 -5.17 11.90
C HIS A 228 5.59 -3.92 11.29
N VAL A 229 4.82 -2.85 11.07
CA VAL A 229 5.41 -1.56 10.61
C VAL A 229 6.35 -1.00 11.67
N CYS A 230 6.01 -1.05 12.97
CA CYS A 230 6.92 -0.61 14.04
C CYS A 230 8.25 -1.39 14.01
N GLU A 231 8.19 -2.70 13.81
CA GLU A 231 9.38 -3.55 13.68
C GLU A 231 10.25 -3.16 12.46
N VAL A 232 9.63 -2.91 11.31
CA VAL A 232 10.36 -2.47 10.10
C VAL A 232 10.99 -1.10 10.32
N VAL A 233 10.24 -0.15 10.91
CA VAL A 233 10.71 1.20 11.17
C VAL A 233 11.87 1.21 12.18
N SER A 234 11.88 0.31 13.17
CA SER A 234 12.99 0.21 14.13
C SER A 234 14.34 -0.13 13.48
N ARG A 235 14.33 -0.67 12.25
CA ARG A 235 15.51 -1.02 11.45
C ARG A 235 15.80 -0.02 10.32
N LEU A 236 15.09 1.11 10.28
CA LEU A 236 15.10 2.03 9.14
C LEU A 236 16.31 2.99 9.13
N ASP A 237 17.20 2.93 10.11
CA ASP A 237 18.42 3.73 10.09
C ASP A 237 19.31 3.32 8.91
N GLY A 238 19.60 4.27 8.00
CA GLY A 238 20.23 4.02 6.70
C GLY A 238 19.29 3.46 5.63
N GLY A 239 18.01 3.21 5.96
CA GLY A 239 16.96 2.78 5.03
C GLY A 239 16.12 3.94 4.48
N VAL A 240 15.07 3.59 3.74
CA VAL A 240 14.21 4.56 3.06
C VAL A 240 12.73 4.25 3.30
N TRP A 241 11.95 5.25 3.69
CA TRP A 241 10.49 5.22 3.70
C TRP A 241 9.94 6.13 2.61
N ILE A 242 9.14 5.57 1.70
CA ILE A 242 8.54 6.30 0.58
C ILE A 242 7.02 6.29 0.74
N ASN A 243 6.43 7.43 1.08
CA ASN A 243 4.98 7.63 1.05
C ASN A 243 4.57 8.01 -0.38
N VAL A 244 3.67 7.25 -0.99
CA VAL A 244 3.21 7.48 -2.37
C VAL A 244 1.70 7.63 -2.38
N GLY A 245 1.22 8.83 -2.62
CA GLY A 245 -0.21 9.12 -2.80
C GLY A 245 -1.10 8.77 -1.60
N CYS A 246 -0.56 8.80 -0.38
CA CYS A 246 -1.36 8.65 0.82
C CYS A 246 -1.34 9.93 1.65
N ALA A 247 -2.47 10.63 1.67
CA ALA A 247 -2.59 11.94 2.29
C ALA A 247 -2.64 11.91 3.83
N VAL A 248 -3.19 10.83 4.44
CA VAL A 248 -3.53 10.79 5.87
C VAL A 248 -3.07 9.51 6.55
N ILE A 249 -3.60 8.35 6.16
CA ILE A 249 -3.50 7.12 6.96
C ILE A 249 -2.05 6.68 7.17
N LEU A 250 -1.30 6.44 6.09
CA LEU A 250 0.07 5.96 6.19
C LEU A 250 1.04 6.99 6.79
N PRO A 251 0.93 8.32 6.53
CA PRO A 251 1.65 9.33 7.29
C PRO A 251 1.40 9.29 8.80
N GLU A 252 0.17 9.04 9.24
CA GLU A 252 -0.15 8.91 10.66
C GLU A 252 0.42 7.62 11.26
N ILE A 253 0.32 6.50 10.55
CA ILE A 253 0.92 5.21 10.93
C ILE A 253 2.43 5.35 11.07
N PHE A 254 3.10 5.92 10.07
CA PHE A 254 4.54 6.08 10.07
C PHE A 254 5.04 6.93 11.25
N LEU A 255 4.41 8.06 11.51
CA LEU A 255 4.82 8.93 12.62
C LEU A 255 4.73 8.19 13.98
N LYS A 256 3.68 7.35 14.18
CA LYS A 256 3.53 6.55 15.40
C LYS A 256 4.59 5.44 15.47
N ALA A 257 4.88 4.80 14.36
CA ALA A 257 5.93 3.78 14.29
C ALA A 257 7.33 4.36 14.58
N VAL A 258 7.63 5.57 14.06
CA VAL A 258 8.84 6.32 14.42
C VAL A 258 8.88 6.61 15.92
N SER A 259 7.76 7.07 16.50
CA SER A 259 7.66 7.33 17.93
C SER A 259 7.94 6.08 18.77
N VAL A 260 7.39 4.92 18.36
CA VAL A 260 7.64 3.63 19.03
C VAL A 260 9.12 3.25 18.94
N ALA A 261 9.72 3.34 17.74
CA ALA A 261 11.12 2.99 17.53
C ALA A 261 12.06 3.85 18.40
N LEU A 262 11.85 5.16 18.41
CA LEU A 262 12.65 6.09 19.24
C LEU A 262 12.44 5.84 20.74
N ASN A 263 11.21 5.56 21.19
CA ASN A 263 10.90 5.25 22.57
C ASN A 263 11.59 3.96 23.05
N LEU A 264 11.76 2.98 22.15
CA LEU A 264 12.49 1.74 22.40
C LEU A 264 14.01 1.89 22.31
N GLY A 265 14.52 3.10 22.05
CA GLY A 265 15.95 3.40 22.01
C GLY A 265 16.63 3.13 20.68
N HIS A 266 15.87 2.89 19.59
CA HIS A 266 16.46 2.79 18.24
C HIS A 266 16.87 4.16 17.72
N THR A 267 17.98 4.23 16.97
CA THR A 267 18.40 5.43 16.24
C THR A 267 17.82 5.42 14.82
N LEU A 268 17.44 6.59 14.31
CA LEU A 268 16.88 6.78 12.98
C LEU A 268 17.49 8.00 12.27
N ASP A 269 18.65 8.47 12.72
CA ASP A 269 19.27 9.73 12.27
C ASP A 269 19.73 9.68 10.80
N HIS A 270 20.00 8.50 10.27
CA HIS A 270 20.44 8.30 8.89
C HIS A 270 19.33 7.78 7.97
N MET A 271 18.07 7.68 8.44
CA MET A 271 16.99 7.29 7.55
C MET A 271 16.69 8.37 6.53
N THR A 272 16.14 7.96 5.41
CA THR A 272 15.58 8.85 4.40
C THR A 272 14.08 8.65 4.30
N THR A 273 13.33 9.74 4.29
CA THR A 273 11.89 9.71 4.05
C THR A 273 11.55 10.49 2.79
N ALA A 274 10.59 10.00 2.02
CA ALA A 274 10.13 10.68 0.83
C ALA A 274 8.61 10.73 0.77
N ASN A 275 8.07 11.84 0.28
CA ASN A 275 6.66 11.99 -0.07
C ASN A 275 6.55 12.25 -1.58
N LEU A 276 5.91 11.33 -2.30
CA LEU A 276 5.58 11.45 -3.72
C LEU A 276 4.07 11.61 -3.84
N ASP A 277 3.61 12.77 -4.29
CA ASP A 277 2.17 13.02 -4.43
C ASP A 277 1.90 14.07 -5.53
N MET A 278 0.68 14.10 -6.03
CA MET A 278 0.25 15.07 -7.05
C MET A 278 0.19 16.49 -6.49
N ILE A 279 -0.06 16.61 -5.19
CA ILE A 279 -0.08 17.87 -4.45
C ILE A 279 0.57 17.69 -3.07
N ARG A 280 0.99 18.78 -2.44
CA ARG A 280 1.52 18.73 -1.08
C ARG A 280 0.41 18.61 -0.06
N GLN A 281 0.27 17.43 0.53
CA GLN A 281 -0.68 17.16 1.60
C GLN A 281 -0.06 17.50 2.97
N TYR A 282 -0.79 18.23 3.81
CA TYR A 282 -0.29 18.69 5.12
C TYR A 282 0.29 17.56 5.98
N ARG A 283 -0.44 16.44 6.11
CA ARG A 283 0.00 15.34 6.98
C ARG A 283 1.21 14.61 6.43
N ALA A 284 1.27 14.36 5.14
CA ALA A 284 2.43 13.74 4.50
C ALA A 284 3.66 14.64 4.62
N GLU A 285 3.56 15.94 4.31
CA GLU A 285 4.65 16.91 4.47
C GLU A 285 5.13 17.02 5.92
N THR A 286 4.21 16.95 6.88
CA THR A 286 4.56 17.14 8.30
C THR A 286 5.03 15.86 8.94
N ASN A 287 4.33 14.74 8.73
CA ASN A 287 4.53 13.50 9.47
C ASN A 287 5.51 12.53 8.80
N VAL A 288 5.75 12.70 7.47
CA VAL A 288 6.74 11.88 6.76
C VAL A 288 8.03 12.68 6.53
N VAL A 289 7.92 13.95 6.11
CA VAL A 289 9.09 14.68 5.61
C VAL A 289 9.76 15.52 6.71
N ARG A 290 8.98 16.29 7.53
CA ARG A 290 9.56 17.31 8.40
C ARG A 290 9.80 16.88 9.85
N ARG A 291 8.94 16.03 10.44
CA ARG A 291 9.03 15.66 11.86
C ARG A 291 9.98 14.49 12.14
N PRO A 292 10.02 13.45 11.30
CA PRO A 292 10.92 12.33 11.55
C PRO A 292 12.39 12.79 11.42
N PRO A 293 13.33 12.16 12.14
CA PRO A 293 14.75 12.44 11.98
C PRO A 293 15.26 12.01 10.59
N GLY A 294 16.45 12.44 10.22
CA GLY A 294 17.09 12.10 8.95
C GLY A 294 16.73 13.05 7.80
N LEU A 295 16.83 12.55 6.57
CA LEU A 295 16.63 13.33 5.35
C LEU A 295 15.19 13.20 4.84
N GLY A 296 14.44 14.30 4.81
CA GLY A 296 13.10 14.35 4.24
C GLY A 296 13.09 14.92 2.82
N ILE A 297 12.42 14.24 1.88
CA ILE A 297 12.35 14.61 0.46
C ILE A 297 10.89 14.72 0.04
N THR A 298 10.55 15.76 -0.74
CA THR A 298 9.24 15.87 -1.40
C THR A 298 9.41 15.96 -2.91
N LEU A 299 8.67 15.12 -3.62
CA LEU A 299 8.53 15.18 -5.07
C LEU A 299 7.06 15.33 -5.45
N VAL A 300 6.73 16.38 -6.17
CA VAL A 300 5.35 16.65 -6.62
C VAL A 300 5.23 16.30 -8.09
N GLY A 301 4.29 15.46 -8.42
CA GLY A 301 3.98 15.03 -9.79
C GLY A 301 3.01 13.88 -9.83
N GLN A 302 2.53 13.55 -11.03
CA GLN A 302 1.63 12.42 -11.25
C GLN A 302 2.36 11.10 -11.00
N HIS A 303 1.72 10.17 -10.28
CA HIS A 303 2.33 8.88 -9.95
C HIS A 303 2.67 8.06 -11.19
N GLU A 304 1.84 8.17 -12.23
CA GLU A 304 2.02 7.51 -13.54
C GLU A 304 3.30 7.94 -14.27
N LEU A 305 3.88 9.07 -13.88
CA LEU A 305 5.16 9.58 -14.37
C LEU A 305 6.28 9.37 -13.35
N LEU A 306 6.04 9.69 -12.07
CA LEU A 306 7.08 9.65 -11.04
C LEU A 306 7.57 8.22 -10.75
N LEU A 307 6.66 7.23 -10.63
CA LEU A 307 7.07 5.88 -10.28
C LEU A 307 7.82 5.15 -11.41
N PRO A 308 7.36 5.20 -12.69
CA PRO A 308 8.17 4.69 -13.79
C PRO A 308 9.55 5.32 -13.88
N LEU A 309 9.64 6.65 -13.71
CA LEU A 309 10.89 7.38 -13.73
C LEU A 309 11.81 6.96 -12.57
N LEU A 310 11.28 6.89 -11.35
CA LEU A 310 12.04 6.46 -10.16
C LEU A 310 12.55 5.03 -10.29
N ARG A 311 11.68 4.10 -10.72
CA ARG A 311 12.08 2.72 -10.97
C ARG A 311 13.23 2.64 -11.97
N MET A 312 13.07 3.30 -13.12
CA MET A 312 14.09 3.28 -14.18
C MET A 312 15.42 3.85 -13.67
N ALA A 313 15.39 4.97 -12.95
CA ALA A 313 16.57 5.62 -12.39
C ALA A 313 17.30 4.71 -11.39
N VAL A 314 16.57 4.10 -10.46
CA VAL A 314 17.16 3.19 -9.47
C VAL A 314 17.79 1.96 -10.13
N LEU A 315 17.07 1.30 -11.04
CA LEU A 315 17.57 0.08 -11.69
C LEU A 315 18.73 0.36 -12.63
N SER A 316 18.70 1.47 -13.38
CA SER A 316 19.84 1.87 -14.23
C SER A 316 21.06 2.21 -13.40
N LYS A 317 20.91 2.89 -12.26
CA LYS A 317 22.03 3.18 -11.35
C LYS A 317 22.61 1.91 -10.72
N LEU A 318 21.79 0.93 -10.36
CA LEU A 318 22.24 -0.37 -9.86
C LEU A 318 22.97 -1.20 -10.95
N ALA A 319 22.55 -1.07 -12.22
CA ALA A 319 23.17 -1.78 -13.34
C ALA A 319 24.51 -1.16 -13.78
N SER A 320 24.77 0.12 -13.44
CA SER A 320 25.99 0.85 -13.79
C SER A 320 27.13 0.71 -12.76
N GLN A 321 26.86 0.02 -11.65
CA GLN A 321 27.81 -0.26 -10.56
C GLN A 321 28.24 -1.73 -10.57
#